data_161532ae58572bab5715807c724b4618
#
_entry.id   161532ae58572bab5715807c724b4618
#
_cell.length_a   1.000
_cell.length_b   1.000
_cell.length_c   1.000
_cell.angle_alpha   90.00
_cell.angle_beta   90.00
_cell.angle_gamma   90.00
#
_symmetry.space_group_name_H-M   'P 1'
#
loop_
_entity.id
_entity.type
_entity.pdbx_description
1 polymer ?
#
loop_
_entity_poly.entity_id
_entity_poly.type
_entity_poly.pdbx_seq_one_letter_code
_entity_poly.pdbx_strand_id
1 'polypeptide(L)'
;LGARGIACGPEAVLITDGAQQAFDLIARAFVEPGDAVAVEQPGWFGAALAFRAAGADLLGVRVDDEGLRVADLERLLRVRRPKLVVATPAVQMPTGVALSDARREALLALADREQLPVVEDDFDGELRLAGPARPALKTLDRGEQVLYVGTFSKALFPGLRLGYLVAAPALV
;
A
#
# COMPACT_ATOMS: atom_id res chain seq x y z
N LEU A 1 -0.47 -2.05 -15.80
CA LEU A 1 -1.68 -2.19 -14.96
C LEU A 1 -2.48 -3.42 -15.38
N GLY A 2 -2.74 -3.65 -16.69
CA GLY A 2 -3.50 -4.81 -17.16
C GLY A 2 -2.93 -6.15 -16.68
N ALA A 3 -1.59 -6.33 -16.67
CA ALA A 3 -0.95 -7.54 -16.17
C ALA A 3 -1.19 -7.78 -14.67
N ARG A 4 -1.53 -6.74 -13.91
CA ARG A 4 -1.89 -6.80 -12.48
C ARG A 4 -3.39 -6.88 -12.26
N GLY A 5 -4.19 -6.95 -13.34
CA GLY A 5 -5.65 -7.01 -13.29
C GLY A 5 -6.33 -5.67 -12.95
N ILE A 6 -5.57 -4.57 -12.87
CA ILE A 6 -6.12 -3.25 -12.55
C ILE A 6 -6.71 -2.63 -13.80
N ALA A 7 -8.04 -2.47 -13.80
CA ALA A 7 -8.78 -1.78 -14.86
C ALA A 7 -9.02 -0.32 -14.42
N CYS A 8 -8.35 0.63 -15.08
CA CYS A 8 -8.55 2.05 -14.84
C CYS A 8 -8.22 2.85 -16.12
N GLY A 9 -8.80 4.05 -16.24
CA GLY A 9 -8.43 5.01 -17.27
C GLY A 9 -7.20 5.84 -16.88
N PRO A 10 -6.62 6.59 -17.83
CA PRO A 10 -5.43 7.40 -17.60
C PRO A 10 -5.66 8.48 -16.52
N GLU A 11 -6.88 8.95 -16.34
CA GLU A 11 -7.29 9.94 -15.34
C GLU A 11 -7.14 9.46 -13.89
N ALA A 12 -7.00 8.14 -13.69
CA ALA A 12 -6.77 7.54 -12.38
C ALA A 12 -5.29 7.24 -12.12
N VAL A 13 -4.37 7.63 -13.03
CA VAL A 13 -2.96 7.26 -12.98
C VAL A 13 -2.08 8.52 -12.92
N LEU A 14 -1.33 8.65 -11.83
CA LEU A 14 -0.30 9.66 -11.69
C LEU A 14 1.08 9.03 -11.88
N ILE A 15 1.85 9.51 -12.86
CA ILE A 15 3.24 9.09 -13.06
C ILE A 15 4.13 9.81 -12.05
N THR A 16 5.04 9.07 -11.44
CA THR A 16 5.91 9.56 -10.35
C THR A 16 7.38 9.22 -10.59
N ASP A 17 8.28 9.95 -9.92
CA ASP A 17 9.71 9.65 -9.84
C ASP A 17 9.95 8.49 -8.86
N GLY A 18 9.53 7.27 -9.28
CA GLY A 18 9.54 6.07 -8.49
C GLY A 18 8.51 6.05 -7.35
N ALA A 19 8.40 4.91 -6.68
CA ALA A 19 7.45 4.71 -5.58
C ALA A 19 7.66 5.70 -4.42
N GLN A 20 8.91 6.16 -4.19
CA GLN A 20 9.21 7.09 -3.10
C GLN A 20 8.47 8.42 -3.25
N GLN A 21 8.38 8.97 -4.47
CA GLN A 21 7.59 10.18 -4.72
C GLN A 21 6.09 9.92 -4.54
N ALA A 22 5.59 8.74 -4.95
CA ALA A 22 4.19 8.39 -4.72
C ALA A 22 3.86 8.39 -3.21
N PHE A 23 4.71 7.82 -2.36
CA PHE A 23 4.52 7.87 -0.90
C PHE A 23 4.60 9.30 -0.35
N ASP A 24 5.52 10.14 -0.83
CA ASP A 24 5.62 11.54 -0.41
C ASP A 24 4.34 12.33 -0.77
N LEU A 25 3.81 12.12 -1.98
CA LEU A 25 2.57 12.76 -2.42
C LEU A 25 1.37 12.29 -1.59
N ILE A 26 1.25 10.99 -1.32
CA ILE A 26 0.20 10.44 -0.44
C ILE A 26 0.34 11.03 0.98
N ALA A 27 1.56 11.08 1.51
CA ALA A 27 1.80 11.64 2.83
C ALA A 27 1.34 13.11 2.91
N ARG A 28 1.68 13.93 1.92
CA ARG A 28 1.27 15.35 1.86
C ARG A 28 -0.24 15.54 1.68
N ALA A 29 -0.90 14.61 0.99
CA ALA A 29 -2.34 14.70 0.73
C ALA A 29 -3.19 14.26 1.93
N PHE A 30 -2.71 13.29 2.73
CA PHE A 30 -3.52 12.63 3.76
C PHE A 30 -3.08 12.91 5.19
N VAL A 31 -1.85 13.42 5.41
CA VAL A 31 -1.23 13.45 6.74
C VAL A 31 -0.84 14.86 7.15
N GLU A 32 -1.27 15.26 8.34
CA GLU A 32 -0.79 16.44 9.06
C GLU A 32 0.18 16.03 10.18
N PRO A 33 1.08 16.92 10.63
CA PRO A 33 1.97 16.62 11.76
C PRO A 33 1.20 16.16 13.01
N GLY A 34 1.61 14.99 13.54
CA GLY A 34 0.95 14.35 14.69
C GLY A 34 -0.15 13.35 14.33
N ASP A 35 -0.55 13.26 13.06
CA ASP A 35 -1.45 12.20 12.61
C ASP A 35 -0.79 10.83 12.70
N ALA A 36 -1.57 9.80 13.02
CA ALA A 36 -1.10 8.43 13.06
C ALA A 36 -1.18 7.77 11.67
N VAL A 37 -0.15 6.99 11.32
CA VAL A 37 -0.12 6.15 10.11
C VAL A 37 0.24 4.73 10.51
N ALA A 38 -0.58 3.76 10.12
CA ALA A 38 -0.29 2.34 10.35
C ALA A 38 0.67 1.81 9.28
N VAL A 39 1.72 1.12 9.71
CA VAL A 39 2.74 0.52 8.82
C VAL A 39 3.03 -0.91 9.25
N GLU A 40 3.40 -1.77 8.32
CA GLU A 40 3.84 -3.12 8.63
C GLU A 40 5.09 -3.12 9.54
N GLN A 41 5.15 -4.06 10.48
CA GLN A 41 6.31 -4.26 11.36
C GLN A 41 6.66 -5.74 11.47
N PRO A 42 7.81 -6.17 10.88
CA PRO A 42 8.73 -5.34 10.10
C PRO A 42 8.12 -4.87 8.77
N GLY A 43 8.64 -3.80 8.20
CA GLY A 43 8.16 -3.22 6.93
C GLY A 43 9.26 -2.45 6.20
N TRP A 44 8.99 -2.05 4.96
CA TRP A 44 9.95 -1.28 4.19
C TRP A 44 10.10 0.14 4.73
N PHE A 45 11.35 0.48 5.07
CA PHE A 45 11.65 1.76 5.71
C PHE A 45 11.41 2.99 4.81
N GLY A 46 11.47 2.84 3.47
CA GLY A 46 11.29 3.95 2.53
C GLY A 46 9.88 4.57 2.59
N ALA A 47 8.84 3.73 2.65
CA ALA A 47 7.47 4.22 2.88
C ALA A 47 7.36 4.88 4.26
N ALA A 48 7.85 4.22 5.31
CA ALA A 48 7.83 4.74 6.67
C ALA A 48 8.52 6.11 6.79
N LEU A 49 9.64 6.33 6.08
CA LEU A 49 10.36 7.60 6.08
C LEU A 49 9.56 8.72 5.42
N ALA A 50 8.83 8.45 4.32
CA ALA A 50 8.00 9.47 3.67
C ALA A 50 6.92 10.02 4.64
N PHE A 51 6.20 9.13 5.31
CA PHE A 51 5.19 9.52 6.28
C PHE A 51 5.77 10.21 7.52
N ARG A 52 6.93 9.72 8.01
CA ARG A 52 7.63 10.37 9.13
C ARG A 52 8.11 11.77 8.76
N ALA A 53 8.59 11.99 7.53
CA ALA A 53 8.99 13.30 7.05
C ALA A 53 7.81 14.29 6.96
N ALA A 54 6.59 13.80 6.74
CA ALA A 54 5.36 14.59 6.83
C ALA A 54 4.91 14.86 8.28
N GLY A 55 5.64 14.35 9.28
CA GLY A 55 5.31 14.53 10.70
C GLY A 55 4.38 13.47 11.28
N ALA A 56 4.17 12.34 10.59
CA ALA A 56 3.33 11.28 11.10
C ALA A 56 3.94 10.52 12.28
N ASP A 57 3.09 10.11 13.20
CA ASP A 57 3.39 9.10 14.20
C ASP A 57 3.12 7.70 13.62
N LEU A 58 4.16 6.90 13.48
CA LEU A 58 4.05 5.57 12.88
C LEU A 58 3.59 4.53 13.90
N LEU A 59 2.52 3.81 13.58
CA LEU A 59 1.98 2.73 14.39
C LEU A 59 2.28 1.39 13.71
N GLY A 60 3.10 0.56 14.35
CA GLY A 60 3.49 -0.75 13.80
C GLY A 60 2.36 -1.78 13.90
N VAL A 61 2.01 -2.39 12.77
CA VAL A 61 1.12 -3.56 12.67
C VAL A 61 1.98 -4.79 12.42
N ARG A 62 1.89 -5.80 13.29
CA ARG A 62 2.72 -7.01 13.15
C ARG A 62 2.44 -7.74 11.84
N VAL A 63 3.49 -8.37 11.34
CA VAL A 63 3.46 -9.30 10.20
C VAL A 63 3.77 -10.71 10.73
N ASP A 64 3.08 -11.72 10.21
CA ASP A 64 3.36 -13.14 10.47
C ASP A 64 3.33 -13.95 9.15
N ASP A 65 3.26 -15.27 9.23
CA ASP A 65 3.33 -16.17 8.06
C ASP A 65 2.18 -15.99 7.05
N GLU A 66 1.16 -15.22 7.38
CA GLU A 66 0.06 -14.86 6.48
C GLU A 66 0.08 -13.37 6.08
N GLY A 67 1.14 -12.62 6.39
CA GLY A 67 1.30 -11.19 6.12
C GLY A 67 0.80 -10.30 7.25
N LEU A 68 0.35 -9.08 6.92
CA LEU A 68 -0.16 -8.10 7.89
C LEU A 68 -1.30 -8.67 8.74
N ARG A 69 -1.21 -8.53 10.06
CA ARG A 69 -2.22 -9.00 11.00
C ARG A 69 -3.38 -8.01 11.11
N VAL A 70 -4.43 -8.24 10.33
CA VAL A 70 -5.61 -7.35 10.28
C VAL A 70 -6.25 -7.15 11.65
N ALA A 71 -6.26 -8.18 12.52
CA ALA A 71 -6.77 -8.06 13.88
C ALA A 71 -5.96 -7.08 14.76
N ASP A 72 -4.66 -6.90 14.47
CA ASP A 72 -3.85 -5.90 15.16
C ASP A 72 -4.17 -4.49 14.67
N LEU A 73 -4.38 -4.32 13.37
CA LEU A 73 -4.86 -3.06 12.79
C LEU A 73 -6.24 -2.68 13.36
N GLU A 74 -7.16 -3.63 13.45
CA GLU A 74 -8.48 -3.37 14.04
C GLU A 74 -8.40 -2.96 15.52
N ARG A 75 -7.46 -3.52 16.28
CA ARG A 75 -7.21 -3.05 17.67
C ARG A 75 -6.63 -1.64 17.71
N LEU A 76 -5.70 -1.32 16.79
CA LEU A 76 -5.15 0.04 16.69
C LEU A 76 -6.22 1.07 16.41
N LEU A 77 -7.17 0.80 15.53
CA LEU A 77 -8.28 1.70 15.21
C LEU A 77 -9.12 2.10 16.44
N ARG A 78 -9.21 1.22 17.44
CA ARG A 78 -9.95 1.47 18.69
C ARG A 78 -9.16 2.32 19.70
N VAL A 79 -7.82 2.32 19.61
CA VAL A 79 -6.94 3.01 20.57
C VAL A 79 -6.49 4.36 20.01
N ARG A 80 -6.01 4.35 18.80
CA ARG A 80 -5.54 5.53 18.08
C ARG A 80 -5.75 5.32 16.59
N ARG A 81 -6.77 5.97 16.06
CA ARG A 81 -7.18 5.81 14.65
C ARG A 81 -6.10 6.34 13.70
N PRO A 82 -5.46 5.49 12.87
CA PRO A 82 -4.58 5.97 11.81
C PRO A 82 -5.36 6.60 10.67
N LYS A 83 -4.75 7.57 9.98
CA LYS A 83 -5.29 8.20 8.76
C LYS A 83 -5.31 7.24 7.57
N LEU A 84 -4.33 6.35 7.51
CA LEU A 84 -4.20 5.33 6.48
C LEU A 84 -3.35 4.16 7.00
N VAL A 85 -3.34 3.06 6.25
CA VAL A 85 -2.44 1.93 6.46
C VAL A 85 -1.61 1.66 5.21
N VAL A 86 -0.32 1.38 5.40
CA VAL A 86 0.59 0.94 4.32
C VAL A 86 0.79 -0.55 4.42
N ALA A 87 0.56 -1.28 3.34
CA ALA A 87 0.71 -2.72 3.25
C ALA A 87 1.42 -3.14 1.96
N THR A 88 2.11 -4.29 2.00
CA THR A 88 2.79 -4.92 0.87
C THR A 88 2.18 -6.31 0.58
N PRO A 89 0.95 -6.37 0.01
CA PRO A 89 0.17 -7.60 -0.05
C PRO A 89 0.72 -8.67 -0.99
N ALA A 90 1.48 -8.29 -2.03
CA ALA A 90 2.01 -9.23 -3.02
C ALA A 90 3.20 -10.02 -2.45
N VAL A 91 4.20 -9.32 -1.96
CA VAL A 91 5.42 -9.85 -1.34
C VAL A 91 5.87 -8.88 -0.26
N GLN A 92 5.68 -9.25 0.98
CA GLN A 92 6.02 -8.40 2.12
C GLN A 92 7.54 -8.22 2.26
N MET A 93 7.98 -7.01 2.43
CA MET A 93 9.39 -6.71 2.66
C MET A 93 9.62 -6.36 4.13
N PRO A 94 10.51 -7.06 4.88
CA PRO A 94 11.57 -7.96 4.37
C PRO A 94 11.24 -9.45 4.43
N THR A 95 10.06 -9.88 4.84
CA THR A 95 9.77 -11.28 5.17
C THR A 95 9.57 -12.18 3.94
N GLY A 96 9.19 -11.60 2.79
CA GLY A 96 8.85 -12.35 1.58
C GLY A 96 7.46 -13.00 1.62
N VAL A 97 6.71 -12.86 2.70
CA VAL A 97 5.40 -13.46 2.87
C VAL A 97 4.35 -12.70 2.05
N ALA A 98 3.46 -13.43 1.39
CA ALA A 98 2.30 -12.80 0.74
C ALA A 98 1.12 -12.72 1.72
N LEU A 99 0.34 -11.64 1.64
CA LEU A 99 -0.90 -11.50 2.38
C LEU A 99 -1.89 -12.60 1.94
N SER A 100 -2.37 -13.43 2.87
CA SER A 100 -3.31 -14.52 2.57
C SER A 100 -4.63 -13.98 2.02
N ASP A 101 -5.35 -14.80 1.24
CA ASP A 101 -6.61 -14.35 0.62
C ASP A 101 -7.65 -13.97 1.69
N ALA A 102 -7.72 -14.72 2.78
CA ALA A 102 -8.60 -14.38 3.91
C ALA A 102 -8.25 -13.02 4.55
N ARG A 103 -6.95 -12.69 4.65
CA ARG A 103 -6.53 -11.38 5.18
C ARG A 103 -6.71 -10.24 4.18
N ARG A 104 -6.62 -10.50 2.88
CA ARG A 104 -6.97 -9.52 1.83
C ARG A 104 -8.42 -9.12 1.94
N GLU A 105 -9.33 -10.10 2.03
CA GLU A 105 -10.76 -9.86 2.23
C GLU A 105 -11.02 -9.11 3.54
N ALA A 106 -10.42 -9.55 4.64
CA ALA A 106 -10.57 -8.92 5.95
C ALA A 106 -10.05 -7.47 5.97
N LEU A 107 -8.91 -7.20 5.31
CA LEU A 107 -8.33 -5.85 5.23
C LEU A 107 -9.23 -4.92 4.42
N LEU A 108 -9.74 -5.38 3.27
CA LEU A 108 -10.66 -4.58 2.45
C LEU A 108 -12.00 -4.33 3.17
N ALA A 109 -12.55 -5.35 3.81
CA ALA A 109 -13.78 -5.20 4.61
C ALA A 109 -13.59 -4.22 5.78
N LEU A 110 -12.43 -4.25 6.44
CA LEU A 110 -12.06 -3.30 7.49
C LEU A 110 -11.91 -1.89 6.92
N ALA A 111 -11.20 -1.74 5.80
CA ALA A 111 -10.96 -0.47 5.11
C ALA A 111 -12.29 0.19 4.70
N ASP A 112 -13.20 -0.57 4.09
CA ASP A 112 -14.51 -0.08 3.68
C ASP A 112 -15.37 0.33 4.88
N ARG A 113 -15.48 -0.53 5.89
CA ARG A 113 -16.26 -0.26 7.11
C ARG A 113 -15.78 0.99 7.85
N GLU A 114 -14.47 1.16 7.95
CA GLU A 114 -13.84 2.25 8.68
C GLU A 114 -13.51 3.46 7.80
N GLN A 115 -13.77 3.41 6.48
CA GLN A 115 -13.33 4.43 5.53
C GLN A 115 -11.86 4.76 5.72
N LEU A 116 -11.02 3.70 5.78
CA LEU A 116 -9.60 3.75 6.03
C LEU A 116 -8.84 3.56 4.72
N PRO A 117 -8.15 4.57 4.19
CA PRO A 117 -7.30 4.41 3.02
C PRO A 117 -6.22 3.36 3.25
N VAL A 118 -6.03 2.50 2.25
CA VAL A 118 -4.98 1.48 2.20
C VAL A 118 -4.00 1.83 1.10
N VAL A 119 -2.75 2.06 1.44
CA VAL A 119 -1.67 2.23 0.46
C VAL A 119 -1.08 0.86 0.18
N GLU A 120 -1.35 0.33 -1.01
CA GLU A 120 -0.77 -0.92 -1.50
C GLU A 120 0.58 -0.62 -2.16
N ASP A 121 1.68 -1.06 -1.55
CA ASP A 121 3.01 -1.05 -2.16
C ASP A 121 3.24 -2.34 -2.96
N ASP A 122 3.27 -2.23 -4.28
CA ASP A 122 3.49 -3.35 -5.19
C ASP A 122 4.82 -3.19 -5.96
N PHE A 123 5.92 -3.26 -5.21
CA PHE A 123 7.25 -2.97 -5.72
C PHE A 123 7.82 -4.05 -6.65
N ASP A 124 7.33 -5.28 -6.61
CA ASP A 124 7.81 -6.43 -7.37
C ASP A 124 6.69 -7.32 -7.95
N GLY A 125 5.45 -6.89 -7.92
CA GLY A 125 4.30 -7.66 -8.37
C GLY A 125 4.34 -8.12 -9.83
N GLU A 126 5.20 -7.52 -10.66
CA GLU A 126 5.48 -7.95 -12.03
C GLU A 126 6.58 -9.03 -12.12
N LEU A 127 7.41 -9.16 -11.08
CA LEU A 127 8.48 -10.15 -11.00
C LEU A 127 7.95 -11.42 -10.34
N ARG A 128 7.91 -12.51 -11.10
CA ARG A 128 7.51 -13.80 -10.59
C ARG A 128 8.64 -14.79 -10.68
N LEU A 129 9.03 -15.27 -9.53
CA LEU A 129 9.99 -16.36 -9.43
C LEU A 129 9.29 -17.73 -9.31
N ALA A 130 8.05 -17.77 -8.84
CA ALA A 130 7.25 -19.00 -8.70
C ALA A 130 5.75 -18.72 -8.50
N GLY A 131 4.90 -19.69 -8.84
CA GLY A 131 3.47 -19.70 -8.55
C GLY A 131 2.59 -18.82 -9.45
N PRO A 132 1.25 -18.91 -9.30
CA PRO A 132 0.32 -18.07 -10.04
C PRO A 132 0.33 -16.62 -9.56
N ALA A 133 -0.04 -15.68 -10.46
CA ALA A 133 -0.25 -14.30 -10.06
C ALA A 133 -1.36 -14.17 -9.05
N ARG A 134 -1.04 -13.52 -7.95
CA ARG A 134 -2.10 -12.97 -7.13
C ARG A 134 -2.51 -11.61 -7.70
N PRO A 135 -3.80 -11.33 -7.82
CA PRO A 135 -4.25 -10.01 -8.25
C PRO A 135 -3.78 -8.95 -7.26
N ALA A 136 -3.62 -7.72 -7.70
CA ALA A 136 -3.39 -6.61 -6.80
C ALA A 136 -4.57 -6.47 -5.82
N LEU A 137 -4.34 -5.97 -4.61
CA LEU A 137 -5.41 -5.71 -3.65
C LEU A 137 -6.41 -4.69 -4.24
N LYS A 138 -5.91 -3.70 -4.98
CA LYS A 138 -6.69 -2.72 -5.74
C LYS A 138 -7.76 -3.34 -6.64
N THR A 139 -7.51 -4.52 -7.22
CA THR A 139 -8.49 -5.20 -8.10
C THR A 139 -9.70 -5.76 -7.36
N LEU A 140 -9.56 -6.00 -6.06
CA LEU A 140 -10.60 -6.52 -5.18
C LEU A 140 -11.33 -5.40 -4.43
N ASP A 141 -10.82 -4.17 -4.50
CA ASP A 141 -11.31 -3.00 -3.80
C ASP A 141 -12.58 -2.46 -4.46
N ARG A 142 -13.73 -2.62 -3.79
CA ARG A 142 -15.02 -2.10 -4.23
C ARG A 142 -15.38 -0.75 -3.62
N GLY A 143 -14.73 -0.41 -2.51
CA GLY A 143 -14.97 0.81 -1.74
C GLY A 143 -14.08 1.98 -2.13
N GLU A 144 -13.22 1.82 -3.14
CA GLU A 144 -12.24 2.81 -3.60
C GLU A 144 -11.28 3.29 -2.50
N GLN A 145 -11.01 2.43 -1.51
CA GLN A 145 -10.13 2.75 -0.39
C GLN A 145 -8.64 2.50 -0.73
N VAL A 146 -8.33 1.73 -1.78
CA VAL A 146 -6.95 1.36 -2.08
C VAL A 146 -6.28 2.37 -3.01
N LEU A 147 -5.17 2.93 -2.54
CA LEU A 147 -4.18 3.71 -3.30
C LEU A 147 -3.06 2.75 -3.71
N TYR A 148 -2.95 2.44 -5.00
CA TYR A 148 -1.97 1.47 -5.48
C TYR A 148 -0.70 2.17 -5.96
N VAL A 149 0.44 1.80 -5.39
CA VAL A 149 1.77 2.31 -5.76
C VAL A 149 2.55 1.22 -6.49
N GLY A 150 2.91 1.50 -7.73
CA GLY A 150 3.74 0.64 -8.56
C GLY A 150 5.06 1.29 -8.96
N THR A 151 6.05 0.46 -9.35
CA THR A 151 7.35 0.94 -9.77
C THR A 151 7.94 0.06 -10.88
N PHE A 152 8.67 0.68 -11.80
CA PHE A 152 9.44 -0.04 -12.83
C PHE A 152 10.89 -0.35 -12.40
N SER A 153 11.27 -0.01 -11.17
CA SER A 153 12.64 -0.20 -10.68
C SER A 153 13.11 -1.65 -10.70
N LYS A 154 12.20 -2.62 -10.60
CA LYS A 154 12.52 -4.05 -10.64
C LYS A 154 12.32 -4.65 -12.02
N ALA A 155 11.28 -4.23 -12.74
CA ALA A 155 10.96 -4.74 -14.07
C ALA A 155 11.88 -4.19 -15.17
N LEU A 156 12.38 -2.96 -15.03
CA LEU A 156 13.34 -2.34 -15.95
C LEU A 156 14.69 -2.15 -15.26
N PHE A 157 14.96 -0.99 -14.68
CA PHE A 157 16.15 -0.76 -13.86
C PHE A 157 15.94 0.41 -12.88
N PRO A 158 16.60 0.39 -11.71
CA PRO A 158 16.35 1.38 -10.65
C PRO A 158 16.67 2.82 -11.05
N GLY A 159 17.66 3.04 -11.92
CA GLY A 159 18.10 4.36 -12.37
C GLY A 159 17.07 5.11 -13.24
N LEU A 160 16.07 4.42 -13.79
CA LEU A 160 14.99 5.04 -14.56
C LEU A 160 14.11 5.95 -13.71
N ARG A 161 14.03 5.67 -12.42
CA ARG A 161 13.20 6.42 -11.45
C ARG A 161 11.76 6.61 -11.90
N LEU A 162 11.16 5.59 -12.51
CA LEU A 162 9.78 5.61 -12.98
C LEU A 162 8.89 4.76 -12.07
N GLY A 163 7.84 5.38 -11.57
CA GLY A 163 6.77 4.75 -10.79
C GLY A 163 5.42 5.35 -11.13
N TYR A 164 4.40 4.89 -10.48
CA TYR A 164 3.05 5.40 -10.67
C TYR A 164 2.17 5.15 -9.44
N LEU A 165 1.19 6.03 -9.26
CA LEU A 165 0.12 5.91 -8.30
C LEU A 165 -1.20 5.70 -9.05
N VAL A 166 -2.00 4.74 -8.63
CA VAL A 166 -3.37 4.57 -9.09
C VAL A 166 -4.33 4.87 -7.94
N ALA A 167 -5.17 5.86 -8.14
CA ALA A 167 -6.15 6.30 -7.14
C ALA A 167 -7.48 6.68 -7.82
N ALA A 168 -8.49 7.02 -7.03
CA ALA A 168 -9.69 7.63 -7.58
C ALA A 168 -9.35 8.93 -8.33
N PRO A 169 -9.98 9.22 -9.49
CA PRO A 169 -9.62 10.40 -10.30
C PRO A 169 -9.67 11.73 -9.55
N ALA A 170 -10.51 11.83 -8.51
CA ALA A 170 -10.58 13.02 -7.68
C ALA A 170 -9.33 13.27 -6.80
N LEU A 171 -8.44 12.27 -6.69
CA LEU A 171 -7.20 12.33 -5.92
C LEU A 171 -5.96 12.47 -6.81
N VAL A 172 -6.09 12.35 -8.13
CA VAL A 172 -5.05 12.46 -9.14
C VAL A 172 -5.06 13.84 -9.79
#